data_f29aceb8fc2eebf0f55b7e95651576c6
#
_entry.id   f29aceb8fc2eebf0f55b7e95651576c6
#
_cell.length_a   1.000
_cell.length_b   1.000
_cell.length_c   1.000
_cell.angle_alpha   90.00
_cell.angle_beta   90.00
_cell.angle_gamma   90.00
#
_symmetry.space_group_name_H-M   'P 1'
#
loop_
_entity.id
_entity.type
_entity.pdbx_description
1 polymer ?
#
loop_
_entity_poly.entity_id
_entity_poly.type
_entity_poly.pdbx_seq_one_letter_code
_entity_poly.pdbx_strand_id
1 'polypeptide(L)'
;RPNEYTLLDEGKEVLDQVARSIAEVGPSINEIRVLGHTAQATANEENDYTVDRFLASNRATVVTVYLQEKEIIDPARLVSVGYGQWRPISSNAIPEERAKNRRVELIVTGLDLDALAGDDIKQYYSMRESTGTPSPAYQPEEQNAAS
;
A
#
# COMPACT_ATOMS: atom_id res chain seq x y z
N ARG A 1 2.79 -11.76 10.39
CA ARG A 1 1.76 -12.28 11.31
C ARG A 1 0.46 -11.51 11.12
N PRO A 2 -0.73 -12.14 11.26
CA PRO A 2 -2.01 -11.51 10.88
C PRO A 2 -2.34 -10.22 11.62
N ASN A 3 -1.97 -10.11 12.89
CA ASN A 3 -2.34 -8.97 13.75
C ASN A 3 -1.16 -8.09 14.13
N GLU A 4 -0.04 -8.22 13.43
CA GLU A 4 1.14 -7.40 13.67
C GLU A 4 1.28 -6.32 12.61
N TYR A 5 1.82 -5.19 13.02
CA TYR A 5 2.21 -4.09 12.15
C TYR A 5 3.67 -3.66 12.37
N THR A 6 4.43 -4.46 13.13
CA THR A 6 5.86 -4.22 13.35
C THR A 6 6.63 -4.47 12.05
N LEU A 7 7.51 -3.55 11.73
CA LEU A 7 8.35 -3.65 10.55
C LEU A 7 9.49 -4.64 10.78
N LEU A 8 9.54 -5.69 9.97
CA LEU A 8 10.58 -6.71 10.02
C LEU A 8 11.88 -6.22 9.33
N ASP A 9 13.01 -6.85 9.64
CA ASP A 9 14.31 -6.46 9.07
C ASP A 9 14.33 -6.57 7.54
N GLU A 10 13.74 -7.62 6.98
CA GLU A 10 13.59 -7.78 5.52
C GLU A 10 12.78 -6.63 4.91
N GLY A 11 11.74 -6.19 5.60
CA GLY A 11 10.95 -5.03 5.19
C GLY A 11 11.74 -3.73 5.24
N LYS A 12 12.60 -3.56 6.24
CA LYS A 12 13.48 -2.40 6.34
C LYS A 12 14.49 -2.36 5.20
N GLU A 13 15.07 -3.50 4.83
CA GLU A 13 15.99 -3.57 3.69
C GLU A 13 15.34 -3.13 2.39
N VAL A 14 14.11 -3.61 2.13
CA VAL A 14 13.33 -3.19 0.97
C VAL A 14 13.04 -1.69 1.00
N LEU A 15 12.63 -1.17 2.15
CA LEU A 15 12.35 0.26 2.32
C LEU A 15 13.61 1.13 2.19
N ASP A 16 14.76 0.63 2.62
CA ASP A 16 16.03 1.34 2.42
C ASP A 16 16.38 1.47 0.94
N GLN A 17 16.11 0.44 0.14
CA GLN A 17 16.29 0.50 -1.32
C GLN A 17 15.31 1.49 -1.96
N VAL A 18 14.04 1.44 -1.55
CA VAL A 18 13.02 2.38 -2.02
C VAL A 18 13.40 3.81 -1.63
N ALA A 19 13.88 4.02 -0.40
CA ALA A 19 14.32 5.32 0.08
C ALA A 19 15.46 5.89 -0.78
N ARG A 20 16.42 5.07 -1.19
CA ARG A 20 17.49 5.51 -2.09
C ARG A 20 16.95 5.97 -3.43
N SER A 21 16.00 5.23 -4.00
CA SER A 21 15.36 5.60 -5.27
C SER A 21 14.57 6.90 -5.15
N ILE A 22 13.84 7.07 -4.04
CA ILE A 22 13.08 8.30 -3.76
C ILE A 22 14.03 9.50 -3.63
N ALA A 23 15.16 9.34 -2.94
CA ALA A 23 16.12 10.40 -2.74
C ALA A 23 16.68 10.94 -4.05
N GLU A 24 16.85 10.09 -5.06
CA GLU A 24 17.35 10.48 -6.38
C GLU A 24 16.40 11.43 -7.13
N VAL A 25 15.10 11.28 -6.92
CA VAL A 25 14.05 12.03 -7.63
C VAL A 25 13.24 12.96 -6.72
N GLY A 26 13.62 13.07 -5.47
CA GLY A 26 12.86 13.71 -4.39
C GLY A 26 12.19 15.05 -4.74
N PRO A 27 12.90 16.05 -5.32
CA PRO A 27 12.28 17.33 -5.65
C PRO A 27 11.12 17.25 -6.65
N SER A 28 11.09 16.21 -7.45
CA SER A 28 10.06 15.99 -8.49
C SER A 28 8.86 15.22 -7.96
N ILE A 29 8.92 14.70 -6.73
CA ILE A 29 7.81 13.97 -6.12
C ILE A 29 6.83 14.95 -5.51
N ASN A 30 5.56 14.81 -5.88
CA ASN A 30 4.48 15.57 -5.27
C ASN A 30 4.03 14.95 -3.95
N GLU A 31 3.75 13.66 -3.95
CA GLU A 31 3.24 12.96 -2.78
C GLU A 31 3.62 11.47 -2.81
N ILE A 32 3.88 10.92 -1.64
CA ILE A 32 4.00 9.48 -1.44
C ILE A 32 2.86 9.03 -0.54
N ARG A 33 2.03 8.13 -1.03
CA ARG A 33 0.97 7.48 -0.27
C ARG A 33 1.41 6.09 0.14
N VAL A 34 1.30 5.80 1.41
CA VAL A 34 1.59 4.49 1.98
C VAL A 34 0.27 3.83 2.31
N LEU A 35 -0.05 2.75 1.60
CA LEU A 35 -1.35 2.09 1.65
C LEU A 35 -1.24 0.78 2.43
N GLY A 36 -1.91 0.70 3.57
CA GLY A 36 -1.97 -0.52 4.38
C GLY A 36 -3.18 -1.39 4.01
N HIS A 37 -2.93 -2.67 3.83
CA HIS A 37 -3.93 -3.67 3.53
C HIS A 37 -3.90 -4.81 4.53
N THR A 38 -5.07 -5.37 4.79
CA THR A 38 -5.25 -6.55 5.64
C THR A 38 -5.86 -7.67 4.82
N ALA A 39 -5.81 -8.89 5.36
CA ALA A 39 -6.57 -10.02 4.86
C ALA A 39 -7.75 -10.29 5.79
N GLN A 40 -8.79 -10.92 5.27
CA GLN A 40 -9.80 -11.53 6.13
C GLN A 40 -9.14 -12.60 7.01
N ALA A 41 -9.57 -12.68 8.27
CA ALA A 41 -9.08 -13.72 9.18
C ALA A 41 -9.57 -15.11 8.76
N THR A 42 -10.77 -15.16 8.19
CA THR A 42 -11.40 -16.40 7.69
C THR A 42 -11.88 -16.24 6.27
N ALA A 43 -12.15 -17.35 5.60
CA ALA A 43 -12.56 -17.36 4.19
C ALA A 43 -13.93 -16.70 3.96
N ASN A 44 -14.82 -16.73 4.92
CA ASN A 44 -16.23 -16.43 4.71
C ASN A 44 -16.77 -15.27 5.57
N GLU A 45 -15.92 -14.68 6.39
CA GLU A 45 -16.33 -13.61 7.29
C GLU A 45 -15.43 -12.40 7.17
N GLU A 46 -16.04 -11.25 7.14
CA GLU A 46 -15.32 -9.98 7.23
C GLU A 46 -14.75 -9.79 8.63
N ASN A 47 -13.61 -9.13 8.71
CA ASN A 47 -13.04 -8.72 9.98
C ASN A 47 -13.92 -7.64 10.64
N ASP A 48 -13.86 -7.54 11.96
CA ASP A 48 -14.41 -6.39 12.66
C ASP A 48 -13.89 -5.08 12.07
N TYR A 49 -14.76 -4.15 11.75
CA TYR A 49 -14.43 -2.93 11.03
C TYR A 49 -13.42 -2.05 11.75
N THR A 50 -13.57 -1.92 13.05
CA THR A 50 -12.69 -1.07 13.86
C THR A 50 -11.29 -1.65 13.93
N VAL A 51 -11.19 -2.91 14.28
CA VAL A 51 -9.91 -3.62 14.37
C VAL A 51 -9.20 -3.63 13.01
N ASP A 52 -9.95 -3.92 11.96
CA ASP A 52 -9.42 -3.98 10.59
C ASP A 52 -8.84 -2.64 10.13
N ARG A 53 -9.60 -1.55 10.32
CA ARG A 53 -9.15 -0.21 9.92
C ARG A 53 -7.93 0.25 10.72
N PHE A 54 -7.92 0.03 12.02
CA PHE A 54 -6.75 0.37 12.84
C PHE A 54 -5.52 -0.44 12.43
N LEU A 55 -5.67 -1.73 12.21
CA LEU A 55 -4.55 -2.59 11.81
C LEU A 55 -3.97 -2.14 10.46
N ALA A 56 -4.81 -1.88 9.48
CA ALA A 56 -4.39 -1.39 8.16
C ALA A 56 -3.67 -0.03 8.27
N SER A 57 -4.25 0.89 9.02
CA SER A 57 -3.67 2.22 9.23
C SER A 57 -2.36 2.15 9.99
N ASN A 58 -2.25 1.32 11.01
CA ASN A 58 -1.02 1.14 11.78
C ASN A 58 0.10 0.55 10.92
N ARG A 59 -0.19 -0.40 10.05
CA ARG A 59 0.79 -0.94 9.09
C ARG A 59 1.32 0.15 8.17
N ALA A 60 0.43 0.95 7.62
CA ALA A 60 0.83 2.07 6.77
C ALA A 60 1.65 3.10 7.55
N THR A 61 1.23 3.44 8.76
CA THR A 61 1.91 4.42 9.61
C THR A 61 3.33 4.01 9.97
N VAL A 62 3.54 2.75 10.32
CA VAL A 62 4.89 2.23 10.66
C VAL A 62 5.85 2.42 9.47
N VAL A 63 5.41 2.12 8.27
CA VAL A 63 6.21 2.32 7.04
C VAL A 63 6.42 3.81 6.77
N THR A 64 5.39 4.62 6.93
CA THR A 64 5.48 6.07 6.73
C THR A 64 6.50 6.70 7.68
N VAL A 65 6.45 6.35 8.97
CA VAL A 65 7.41 6.83 9.98
C VAL A 65 8.83 6.41 9.63
N TYR A 66 9.01 5.16 9.20
CA TYR A 66 10.33 4.67 8.78
C TYR A 66 10.91 5.49 7.61
N LEU A 67 10.09 5.80 6.61
CA LEU A 67 10.50 6.65 5.49
C LEU A 67 10.76 8.10 5.93
N GLN A 68 9.94 8.63 6.82
CA GLN A 68 10.13 9.98 7.35
C GLN A 68 11.45 10.13 8.11
N GLU A 69 11.84 9.13 8.87
CA GLU A 69 13.11 9.11 9.61
C GLU A 69 14.34 9.10 8.69
N LYS A 70 14.19 8.71 7.44
CA LYS A 70 15.26 8.74 6.43
C LYS A 70 15.54 10.16 5.91
N GLU A 71 14.67 11.13 6.19
CA GLU A 71 14.82 12.53 5.77
C GLU A 71 15.03 12.72 4.25
N ILE A 72 14.38 11.88 3.45
CA ILE A 72 14.52 11.87 1.98
C ILE A 72 13.46 12.70 1.27
N ILE A 73 12.40 13.08 1.95
CA ILE A 73 11.26 13.82 1.41
C ILE A 73 10.64 14.68 2.51
N ASP A 74 10.03 15.80 2.12
CA ASP A 74 9.27 16.64 3.02
C ASP A 74 8.14 15.81 3.69
N PRO A 75 8.06 15.76 5.03
CA PRO A 75 7.00 15.04 5.73
C PRO A 75 5.58 15.44 5.31
N ALA A 76 5.37 16.67 4.86
CA ALA A 76 4.08 17.13 4.34
C ALA A 76 3.65 16.40 3.07
N ARG A 77 4.56 15.70 2.41
CA ARG A 77 4.30 14.91 1.19
C ARG A 77 4.16 13.42 1.44
N LEU A 78 4.18 13.00 2.71
CA LEU A 78 3.95 11.62 3.12
C LEU A 78 2.54 11.47 3.67
N VAL A 79 1.81 10.48 3.16
CA VAL A 79 0.43 10.19 3.58
C VAL A 79 0.29 8.71 3.91
N SER A 80 -0.32 8.41 5.04
CA SER A 80 -0.69 7.05 5.43
C SER A 80 -2.17 6.80 5.13
N VAL A 81 -2.49 5.68 4.50
CA VAL A 81 -3.86 5.32 4.16
C VAL A 81 -4.13 3.87 4.57
N GLY A 82 -5.19 3.63 5.29
CA GLY A 82 -5.62 2.28 5.67
C GLY A 82 -6.82 1.83 4.85
N TYR A 83 -6.60 0.95 3.89
CA TYR A 83 -7.68 0.36 3.10
C TYR A 83 -8.39 -0.78 3.82
N GLY A 84 -7.70 -1.48 4.73
CA GLY A 84 -8.24 -2.65 5.37
C GLY A 84 -8.32 -3.86 4.44
N GLN A 85 -9.34 -4.68 4.62
CA GLN A 85 -9.56 -5.94 3.92
C GLN A 85 -10.21 -5.77 2.53
N TRP A 86 -10.56 -4.55 2.15
CA TRP A 86 -11.50 -4.28 1.05
C TRP A 86 -10.87 -4.27 -0.34
N ARG A 87 -9.55 -4.42 -0.45
CA ARG A 87 -8.82 -4.47 -1.73
C ARG A 87 -7.90 -5.69 -1.80
N PRO A 88 -8.45 -6.91 -1.71
CA PRO A 88 -7.63 -8.10 -1.82
C PRO A 88 -7.05 -8.24 -3.23
N ILE A 89 -5.83 -8.75 -3.31
CA ILE A 89 -5.17 -9.11 -4.57
C ILE A 89 -5.15 -10.63 -4.79
N SER A 90 -5.59 -11.39 -3.80
CA SER A 90 -5.60 -12.83 -3.82
C SER A 90 -6.80 -13.35 -3.04
N SER A 91 -7.11 -14.63 -3.19
CA SER A 91 -8.20 -15.27 -2.49
C SER A 91 -7.99 -15.25 -0.97
N ASN A 92 -9.08 -15.09 -0.21
CA ASN A 92 -9.07 -15.27 1.25
C ASN A 92 -9.37 -16.73 1.68
N ALA A 93 -9.52 -17.65 0.72
CA ALA A 93 -9.94 -19.01 1.00
C ALA A 93 -8.92 -19.84 1.77
N ILE A 94 -7.63 -19.64 1.48
CA ILE A 94 -6.53 -20.39 2.11
C ILE A 94 -5.49 -19.45 2.72
N PRO A 95 -4.78 -19.90 3.79
CA PRO A 95 -3.82 -19.05 4.50
C PRO A 95 -2.70 -18.47 3.62
N GLU A 96 -2.17 -19.26 2.70
CA GLU A 96 -1.08 -18.85 1.80
C GLU A 96 -1.51 -17.71 0.88
N GLU A 97 -2.74 -17.75 0.39
CA GLU A 97 -3.31 -16.70 -0.44
C GLU A 97 -3.65 -15.45 0.38
N ARG A 98 -4.19 -15.63 1.59
CA ARG A 98 -4.45 -14.52 2.51
C ARG A 98 -3.18 -13.75 2.85
N ALA A 99 -2.04 -14.43 2.94
CA ALA A 99 -0.76 -13.77 3.23
C ALA A 99 -0.41 -12.69 2.20
N LYS A 100 -0.79 -12.88 0.94
CA LYS A 100 -0.56 -11.91 -0.14
C LYS A 100 -1.38 -10.63 0.05
N ASN A 101 -2.53 -10.72 0.70
CA ASN A 101 -3.39 -9.57 0.98
C ASN A 101 -2.84 -8.68 2.10
N ARG A 102 -2.07 -9.25 3.03
CA ARG A 102 -1.42 -8.52 4.11
C ARG A 102 -0.17 -7.83 3.58
N ARG A 103 -0.35 -6.62 3.07
CA ARG A 103 0.72 -5.87 2.39
C ARG A 103 0.65 -4.39 2.64
N VAL A 104 1.74 -3.72 2.33
CA VAL A 104 1.81 -2.26 2.20
C VAL A 104 2.21 -1.93 0.78
N GLU A 105 1.50 -1.01 0.16
CA GLU A 105 1.80 -0.50 -1.16
C GLU A 105 2.25 0.96 -1.05
N LEU A 106 3.18 1.36 -1.90
CA LEU A 106 3.63 2.74 -2.02
C LEU A 106 3.17 3.31 -3.36
N ILE A 107 2.52 4.47 -3.31
CA ILE A 107 2.14 5.22 -4.50
C ILE A 107 2.92 6.51 -4.52
N VAL A 108 3.77 6.67 -5.54
CA VAL A 108 4.54 7.87 -5.76
C VAL A 108 3.90 8.66 -6.89
N THR A 109 3.49 9.91 -6.60
CA THR A 109 2.97 10.83 -7.61
C THR A 109 3.96 11.94 -7.86
N GLY A 110 4.15 12.32 -9.14
CA GLY A 110 5.02 13.42 -9.54
C GLY A 110 4.24 14.52 -10.24
N LEU A 111 4.83 15.71 -10.31
CA LEU A 111 4.26 16.83 -11.05
C LEU A 111 4.33 16.57 -12.56
N ASP A 112 5.39 15.90 -13.02
CA ASP A 112 5.59 15.51 -14.42
C ASP A 112 6.33 14.17 -14.45
N LEU A 113 5.59 13.08 -14.64
CA LEU A 113 6.17 11.74 -14.69
C LEU A 113 7.06 11.52 -15.90
N ASP A 114 6.84 12.27 -16.99
CA ASP A 114 7.71 12.20 -18.18
C ASP A 114 9.04 12.90 -17.95
N ALA A 115 9.06 13.95 -17.13
CA ALA A 115 10.28 14.63 -16.72
C ALA A 115 11.07 13.84 -15.68
N LEU A 116 10.41 12.92 -14.95
CA LEU A 116 11.06 11.94 -14.10
C LEU A 116 11.68 10.87 -15.00
N ALA A 117 12.90 11.11 -15.42
CA ALA A 117 13.62 10.25 -16.39
C ALA A 117 14.01 8.87 -15.83
N GLY A 118 13.53 8.50 -14.65
CA GLY A 118 13.74 7.18 -14.09
C GLY A 118 12.77 6.18 -14.71
N ASP A 119 13.25 5.33 -15.59
CA ASP A 119 12.47 4.21 -16.12
C ASP A 119 11.87 3.35 -15.00
N ASP A 120 12.57 3.24 -13.88
CA ASP A 120 12.15 2.48 -12.72
C ASP A 120 10.86 3.04 -12.08
N ILE A 121 10.72 4.36 -11.99
CA ILE A 121 9.51 4.99 -11.44
C ILE A 121 8.33 4.84 -12.40
N LYS A 122 8.56 5.02 -13.70
CA LYS A 122 7.53 4.80 -14.72
C LYS A 122 7.06 3.35 -14.71
N GLN A 123 7.97 2.41 -14.62
CA GLN A 123 7.66 0.99 -14.52
C GLN A 123 6.86 0.68 -13.26
N TYR A 124 7.26 1.20 -12.12
CA TYR A 124 6.54 1.03 -10.86
C TYR A 124 5.12 1.60 -10.94
N TYR A 125 4.97 2.78 -11.50
CA TYR A 125 3.66 3.42 -11.66
C TYR A 125 2.74 2.62 -12.59
N SER A 126 3.27 2.10 -13.69
CA SER A 126 2.54 1.23 -14.61
C SER A 126 2.13 -0.09 -13.96
N MET A 127 3.01 -0.71 -13.20
CA MET A 127 2.71 -1.92 -12.42
C MET A 127 1.59 -1.66 -11.41
N ARG A 128 1.62 -0.51 -10.76
CA ARG A 128 0.60 -0.13 -9.80
C ARG A 128 -0.75 0.11 -10.47
N GLU A 129 -0.81 0.75 -11.61
CA GLU A 129 -2.06 0.94 -12.36
C GLU A 129 -2.69 -0.40 -12.74
N SER A 130 -1.88 -1.38 -13.10
CA SER A 130 -2.38 -2.71 -13.46
C SER A 130 -2.80 -3.55 -12.24
N THR A 131 -2.22 -3.30 -11.05
CA THR A 131 -2.49 -4.05 -9.82
C THR A 131 -3.36 -3.31 -8.83
N GLY A 132 -3.47 -1.99 -8.96
CA GLY A 132 -4.20 -1.12 -8.04
C GLY A 132 -5.67 -0.96 -8.34
N THR A 133 -6.22 -1.71 -9.29
CA THR A 133 -7.65 -1.72 -9.55
C THR A 133 -8.39 -2.36 -8.38
N PRO A 134 -9.60 -1.88 -8.03
CA PRO A 134 -10.41 -2.52 -7.01
C PRO A 134 -10.58 -4.01 -7.31
N SER A 135 -10.51 -4.80 -6.25
CA SER A 135 -10.73 -6.24 -6.39
C SER A 135 -12.09 -6.52 -7.02
N PRO A 136 -12.20 -7.48 -7.93
CA PRO A 136 -13.49 -7.92 -8.43
C PRO A 136 -14.46 -8.41 -7.34
N ALA A 137 -13.93 -8.74 -6.17
CA ALA A 137 -14.75 -9.17 -5.03
C ALA A 137 -15.55 -8.03 -4.38
N TYR A 138 -15.24 -6.77 -4.68
CA TYR A 138 -15.95 -5.63 -4.12
C TYR A 138 -16.42 -4.68 -5.23
N GLN A 139 -17.69 -4.80 -5.62
CA GLN A 139 -18.33 -3.96 -6.64
C GLN A 139 -19.77 -3.62 -6.22
N PRO A 140 -19.96 -2.91 -5.10
CA PRO A 140 -21.30 -2.67 -4.56
C PRO A 140 -22.17 -1.78 -5.46
N GLU A 141 -21.53 -0.87 -6.17
CA GLU A 141 -22.26 0.05 -7.06
C GLU A 141 -22.83 -0.64 -8.29
N GLU A 142 -22.09 -1.55 -8.87
CA GLU A 142 -22.57 -2.35 -9.99
C GLU A 142 -23.69 -3.29 -9.57
N GLN A 143 -23.61 -3.86 -8.37
CA GLN A 143 -24.68 -4.69 -7.82
C GLN A 143 -25.95 -3.89 -7.60
N ASN A 144 -25.84 -2.66 -7.14
CA ASN A 144 -26.98 -1.77 -6.95
C ASN A 144 -27.55 -1.26 -8.26
N ALA A 145 -26.73 -1.04 -9.25
CA ALA A 145 -27.16 -0.62 -10.59
C ALA A 145 -27.87 -1.73 -11.35
N ALA A 146 -27.57 -2.99 -11.07
CA ALA A 146 -28.19 -4.17 -11.67
C ALA A 146 -29.53 -4.55 -11.04
N SER A 147 -29.89 -3.96 -9.93
CA SER A 147 -31.16 -4.18 -9.22
C SER A 147 -32.14 -3.06 -9.54
#